data_946f60c27e85029f03a0c85ad8a854be
#
_entry.id   946f60c27e85029f03a0c85ad8a854be
#
_cell.length_a   1.000
_cell.length_b   1.000
_cell.length_c   1.000
_cell.angle_alpha   90.00
_cell.angle_beta   90.00
_cell.angle_gamma   90.00
#
_symmetry.space_group_name_H-M   'P 1'
#
loop_
_entity.id
_entity.type
_entity.pdbx_description
1 polymer ?
#
loop_
_entity_poly.entity_id
_entity_poly.type
_entity_poly.pdbx_seq_one_letter_code
_entity_poly.pdbx_strand_id
1 'polypeptide(L)'
;FKKSVSMGGGFCGILNTITTLAMSAYLIDLDRNAPGFYAVDSSLTQLSEAEYKEQSDTIKQNFIEYLIAHAHERQVIIVEQTKRMPFIPDEDEEKGIHVIRFTRDKKNGRYGFLNEVHNPED
;
A
#
# COMPACT_ATOMS: atom_id res chain seq x y z
N PHE A 1 -8.87 7.09 -35.96
CA PHE A 1 -7.91 6.83 -34.86
C PHE A 1 -8.67 6.85 -33.54
N LYS A 2 -9.03 5.69 -32.98
CA LYS A 2 -9.47 5.60 -31.60
C LYS A 2 -8.26 5.93 -30.73
N LYS A 3 -8.27 7.08 -30.05
CA LYS A 3 -7.40 7.29 -28.91
C LYS A 3 -7.68 6.13 -27.95
N SER A 4 -6.72 5.24 -27.78
CA SER A 4 -6.74 4.31 -26.66
C SER A 4 -6.85 5.19 -25.42
N VAL A 5 -7.90 4.98 -24.64
CA VAL A 5 -8.03 5.58 -23.32
C VAL A 5 -6.88 5.00 -22.51
N SER A 6 -5.78 5.70 -22.48
CA SER A 6 -4.68 5.38 -21.57
C SER A 6 -5.27 5.57 -20.18
N MET A 7 -5.54 4.49 -19.45
CA MET A 7 -5.81 4.57 -18.04
C MET A 7 -4.64 5.32 -17.42
N GLY A 8 -4.92 6.46 -16.78
CA GLY A 8 -3.87 7.28 -16.18
C GLY A 8 -2.99 6.42 -15.26
N GLY A 9 -1.68 6.67 -15.27
CA GLY A 9 -0.70 5.87 -14.53
C GLY A 9 -1.07 5.59 -13.07
N GLY A 10 -1.88 6.46 -12.45
CA GLY A 10 -2.38 6.34 -11.09
C GLY A 10 -3.20 5.09 -10.80
N PHE A 11 -3.97 4.64 -11.76
CA PHE A 11 -4.76 3.43 -11.62
C PHE A 11 -3.94 2.15 -11.80
N CYS A 12 -2.83 2.22 -12.53
CA CYS A 12 -2.02 1.03 -12.81
C CYS A 12 -1.45 0.39 -11.55
N GLY A 13 -0.98 1.18 -10.58
CA GLY A 13 -0.45 0.66 -9.31
C GLY A 13 -1.49 -0.10 -8.51
N ILE A 14 -2.67 0.49 -8.33
CA ILE A 14 -3.80 -0.13 -7.63
C ILE A 14 -4.28 -1.37 -8.39
N LEU A 15 -4.49 -1.26 -9.70
CA LEU A 15 -4.97 -2.36 -10.52
C LEU A 15 -4.01 -3.54 -10.50
N ASN A 16 -2.71 -3.31 -10.61
CA ASN A 16 -1.69 -4.35 -10.54
C ASN A 16 -1.71 -5.04 -9.17
N THR A 17 -1.83 -4.29 -8.09
CA THR A 17 -1.92 -4.85 -6.74
C THR A 17 -3.16 -5.72 -6.58
N ILE A 18 -4.34 -5.22 -6.95
CA ILE A 18 -5.60 -5.97 -6.86
C ILE A 18 -5.54 -7.22 -7.74
N THR A 19 -5.02 -7.11 -8.97
CA THR A 19 -4.89 -8.26 -9.88
C THR A 19 -3.97 -9.32 -9.30
N THR A 20 -2.83 -8.93 -8.73
CA THR A 20 -1.88 -9.85 -8.09
C THR A 20 -2.52 -10.58 -6.91
N LEU A 21 -3.24 -9.86 -6.06
CA LEU A 21 -3.96 -10.45 -4.93
C LEU A 21 -5.08 -11.39 -5.38
N ALA A 22 -5.85 -11.02 -6.40
CA ALA A 22 -6.90 -11.86 -6.96
C ALA A 22 -6.35 -13.15 -7.59
N MET A 23 -5.23 -13.06 -8.32
CA MET A 23 -4.55 -14.24 -8.86
C MET A 23 -4.06 -15.17 -7.75
N SER A 24 -3.52 -14.62 -6.67
CA SER A 24 -3.09 -15.41 -5.54
C SER A 24 -4.26 -16.10 -4.83
N ALA A 25 -5.37 -15.39 -4.60
CA ALA A 25 -6.57 -15.98 -4.04
C ALA A 25 -7.06 -17.15 -4.90
N TYR A 26 -7.10 -16.95 -6.22
CA TYR A 26 -7.48 -17.99 -7.15
C TYR A 26 -6.57 -19.23 -7.11
N LEU A 27 -5.25 -19.03 -6.93
CA LEU A 27 -4.32 -20.16 -6.80
C LEU A 27 -4.56 -20.93 -5.48
N ILE A 28 -4.87 -20.23 -4.39
CA ILE A 28 -5.21 -20.85 -3.10
C ILE A 28 -6.49 -21.66 -3.23
N ASP A 29 -7.53 -21.11 -3.84
CA ASP A 29 -8.80 -21.81 -4.07
C ASP A 29 -8.64 -23.08 -4.91
N LEU A 30 -7.65 -23.10 -5.79
CA LEU A 30 -7.29 -24.28 -6.59
C LEU A 30 -6.32 -25.24 -5.90
N ASP A 31 -6.03 -25.03 -4.62
CA ASP A 31 -5.01 -25.80 -3.88
C ASP A 31 -3.64 -25.83 -4.57
N ARG A 32 -3.25 -24.68 -5.12
CA ARG A 32 -1.97 -24.47 -5.79
C ARG A 32 -1.03 -23.64 -4.93
N ASN A 33 0.28 -23.79 -5.18
CA ASN A 33 1.27 -22.99 -4.48
C ASN A 33 1.10 -21.51 -4.83
N ALA A 34 0.88 -20.69 -3.81
CA ALA A 34 0.85 -19.25 -3.92
C ALA A 34 1.87 -18.63 -2.95
N PRO A 35 2.44 -17.45 -3.27
CA PRO A 35 3.30 -16.74 -2.33
C PRO A 35 2.58 -16.44 -1.02
N GLY A 36 3.24 -16.68 0.13
CA GLY A 36 2.69 -16.39 1.46
C GLY A 36 2.70 -14.91 1.83
N PHE A 37 3.37 -14.06 1.05
CA PHE A 37 3.42 -12.62 1.27
C PHE A 37 3.47 -11.84 -0.03
N TYR A 38 3.05 -10.58 0.04
CA TYR A 38 3.16 -9.58 -1.02
C TYR A 38 3.73 -8.29 -0.45
N ALA A 39 4.69 -7.69 -1.15
CA ALA A 39 5.17 -6.35 -0.84
C ALA A 39 4.73 -5.40 -1.95
N VAL A 40 4.07 -4.32 -1.56
CA VAL A 40 3.54 -3.28 -2.46
C VAL A 40 4.21 -1.97 -2.12
N ASP A 41 4.98 -1.45 -3.05
CA ASP A 41 5.67 -0.17 -2.88
C ASP A 41 4.97 0.93 -3.67
N SER A 42 4.64 2.01 -2.98
CA SER A 42 4.19 3.29 -3.57
C SER A 42 2.99 3.17 -4.54
N SER A 43 2.05 2.27 -4.24
CA SER A 43 0.86 2.04 -5.09
C SER A 43 -0.05 3.26 -5.24
N LEU A 44 -0.01 4.19 -4.28
CA LEU A 44 -0.82 5.41 -4.25
C LEU A 44 -0.14 6.63 -4.91
N THR A 45 1.12 6.48 -5.31
CA THR A 45 1.95 7.61 -5.77
C THR A 45 1.34 8.36 -6.94
N GLN A 46 0.85 7.63 -7.93
CA GLN A 46 0.36 8.19 -9.19
C GLN A 46 -1.08 8.74 -9.10
N LEU A 47 -1.82 8.41 -8.04
CA LEU A 47 -3.15 8.98 -7.79
C LEU A 47 -3.10 10.41 -7.25
N SER A 48 -1.94 10.88 -6.83
CA SER A 48 -1.77 12.23 -6.27
C SER A 48 -1.82 13.33 -7.31
N GLU A 49 -1.74 13.01 -8.60
CA GLU A 49 -1.74 13.94 -9.74
C GLU A 49 -3.11 14.07 -10.40
N ALA A 50 -4.15 13.45 -9.85
CA ALA A 50 -5.49 13.52 -10.44
C ALA A 50 -6.10 14.92 -10.31
N GLU A 51 -6.72 15.42 -11.38
CA GLU A 51 -7.47 16.69 -11.45
C GLU A 51 -8.61 16.78 -10.42
N TYR A 52 -9.02 15.64 -9.83
CA TYR A 52 -10.12 15.51 -8.89
C TYR A 52 -9.64 14.91 -7.57
N LYS A 53 -9.14 15.75 -6.68
CA LYS A 53 -8.57 15.35 -5.39
C LYS A 53 -9.52 14.52 -4.51
N GLU A 54 -10.79 14.92 -4.42
CA GLU A 54 -11.78 14.22 -3.60
C GLU A 54 -12.07 12.78 -4.07
N GLN A 55 -12.14 12.56 -5.39
CA GLN A 55 -12.31 11.23 -5.96
C GLN A 55 -11.07 10.36 -5.73
N SER A 56 -9.89 10.97 -5.83
CA SER A 56 -8.62 10.30 -5.56
C SER A 56 -8.53 9.82 -4.12
N ASP A 57 -8.94 10.63 -3.15
CA ASP A 57 -8.88 10.27 -1.73
C ASP A 57 -9.87 9.15 -1.38
N THR A 58 -11.07 9.17 -1.95
CA THR A 58 -12.04 8.07 -1.80
C THR A 58 -11.51 6.75 -2.39
N ILE A 59 -10.86 6.79 -3.56
CA ILE A 59 -10.27 5.59 -4.18
C ILE A 59 -9.15 5.03 -3.31
N LYS A 60 -8.29 5.89 -2.78
CA LYS A 60 -7.20 5.46 -1.87
C LYS A 60 -7.75 4.84 -0.60
N GLN A 61 -8.79 5.45 -0.01
CA GLN A 61 -9.44 4.94 1.18
C GLN A 61 -10.01 3.54 0.92
N ASN A 62 -10.84 3.39 -0.10
CA ASN A 62 -11.45 2.11 -0.46
C ASN A 62 -10.38 1.03 -0.75
N PHE A 63 -9.26 1.42 -1.36
CA PHE A 63 -8.16 0.50 -1.63
C PHE A 63 -7.49 -0.01 -0.36
N ILE A 64 -7.19 0.86 0.59
CA ILE A 64 -6.59 0.47 1.88
C ILE A 64 -7.58 -0.39 2.69
N GLU A 65 -8.86 0.00 2.75
CA GLU A 65 -9.90 -0.78 3.42
C GLU A 65 -10.06 -2.17 2.79
N TYR A 66 -10.00 -2.25 1.45
CA TYR A 66 -10.02 -3.54 0.74
C TYR A 66 -8.83 -4.42 1.13
N LEU A 67 -7.61 -3.87 1.19
CA LEU A 67 -6.43 -4.63 1.59
C LEU A 67 -6.54 -5.14 3.02
N ILE A 68 -7.01 -4.30 3.96
CA ILE A 68 -7.25 -4.70 5.35
C ILE A 68 -8.28 -5.83 5.43
N ALA A 69 -9.35 -5.74 4.66
CA ALA A 69 -10.42 -6.73 4.68
C ALA A 69 -10.02 -8.08 4.08
N HIS A 70 -9.06 -8.11 3.15
CA HIS A 70 -8.74 -9.32 2.35
C HIS A 70 -7.31 -9.86 2.58
N ALA A 71 -6.60 -9.37 3.61
CA ALA A 71 -5.23 -9.81 3.91
C ALA A 71 -5.15 -11.06 4.80
N HIS A 72 -6.27 -11.63 5.24
CA HIS A 72 -6.30 -12.67 6.29
C HIS A 72 -5.53 -13.94 5.97
N GLU A 73 -5.40 -14.30 4.70
CA GLU A 73 -4.79 -15.56 4.29
C GLU A 73 -3.30 -15.43 3.97
N ARG A 74 -2.77 -14.20 4.02
CA ARG A 74 -1.38 -13.92 3.62
C ARG A 74 -0.89 -12.62 4.22
N GLN A 75 0.42 -12.46 4.31
CA GLN A 75 1.01 -11.19 4.70
C GLN A 75 1.01 -10.20 3.53
N VAL A 76 0.44 -9.01 3.74
CA VAL A 76 0.54 -7.90 2.80
C VAL A 76 1.36 -6.79 3.45
N ILE A 77 2.47 -6.42 2.82
CA ILE A 77 3.36 -5.35 3.27
C ILE A 77 3.16 -4.16 2.35
N ILE A 78 2.69 -3.05 2.90
CA ILE A 78 2.47 -1.81 2.15
C ILE A 78 3.53 -0.81 2.56
N VAL A 79 4.34 -0.36 1.61
CA VAL A 79 5.31 0.73 1.81
C VAL A 79 4.77 1.97 1.13
N GLU A 80 4.45 3.01 1.90
CA GLU A 80 3.87 4.23 1.35
C GLU A 80 4.30 5.48 2.14
N GLN A 81 4.31 6.62 1.49
CA GLN A 81 4.56 7.89 2.15
C GLN A 81 3.36 8.29 3.00
N THR A 82 3.58 8.62 4.27
CA THR A 82 2.52 9.03 5.22
C THR A 82 1.60 10.12 4.65
N LYS A 83 2.16 11.10 3.93
CA LYS A 83 1.38 12.20 3.32
C LYS A 83 0.45 11.79 2.18
N ARG A 84 0.62 10.58 1.64
CA ARG A 84 -0.20 10.03 0.54
C ARG A 84 -1.26 9.08 1.02
N MET A 85 -1.12 8.60 2.25
CA MET A 85 -2.13 7.76 2.88
C MET A 85 -3.38 8.60 3.18
N PRO A 86 -4.58 8.12 2.83
CA PRO A 86 -5.84 8.80 3.17
C PRO A 86 -6.09 8.79 4.67
N PHE A 87 -5.66 7.73 5.33
CA PHE A 87 -5.60 7.55 6.76
C PHE A 87 -4.48 6.55 7.10
N ILE A 88 -4.05 6.55 8.34
CA ILE A 88 -3.12 5.54 8.84
C ILE A 88 -3.97 4.57 9.65
N PRO A 89 -3.99 3.28 9.31
CA PRO A 89 -4.72 2.29 10.09
C PRO A 89 -4.23 2.28 11.54
N ASP A 90 -5.14 2.08 12.47
CA ASP A 90 -4.76 1.79 13.85
C ASP A 90 -4.12 0.41 13.93
N GLU A 91 -3.11 0.29 14.76
CA GLU A 91 -2.48 -1.00 15.04
C GLU A 91 -3.49 -1.91 15.73
N ASP A 92 -3.69 -3.10 15.22
CA ASP A 92 -4.69 -4.05 15.71
C ASP A 92 -4.12 -5.48 15.60
N GLU A 93 -3.62 -5.97 16.72
CA GLU A 93 -3.02 -7.31 16.78
C GLU A 93 -4.04 -8.42 16.51
N GLU A 94 -5.30 -8.25 16.90
CA GLU A 94 -6.36 -9.24 16.66
C GLU A 94 -6.68 -9.38 15.18
N LYS A 95 -6.59 -8.28 14.44
CA LYS A 95 -6.73 -8.25 12.98
C LYS A 95 -5.41 -8.43 12.23
N GLY A 96 -4.28 -8.56 12.96
CA GLY A 96 -2.96 -8.69 12.35
C GLY A 96 -2.49 -7.43 11.64
N ILE A 97 -2.92 -6.25 12.09
CA ILE A 97 -2.52 -4.96 11.53
C ILE A 97 -1.34 -4.42 12.33
N HIS A 98 -0.18 -4.31 11.67
CA HIS A 98 1.03 -3.73 12.24
C HIS A 98 1.43 -2.48 11.47
N VAL A 99 1.71 -1.38 12.18
CA VAL A 99 2.06 -0.10 11.59
C VAL A 99 3.46 0.30 12.01
N ILE A 100 4.39 0.36 11.06
CA ILE A 100 5.76 0.81 11.29
C ILE A 100 5.96 2.17 10.64
N ARG A 101 6.17 3.20 11.46
CA ARG A 101 6.43 4.56 10.99
C ARG A 101 7.93 4.84 11.00
N PHE A 102 8.47 5.13 9.82
CA PHE A 102 9.82 5.66 9.68
C PHE A 102 9.78 7.19 9.66
N THR A 103 10.56 7.81 10.51
CA THR A 103 10.55 9.27 10.69
C THR A 103 11.97 9.80 10.84
N ARG A 104 12.14 11.10 10.62
CA ARG A 104 13.37 11.82 10.99
C ARG A 104 13.31 12.42 12.40
N ASP A 105 12.21 12.25 13.10
CA ASP A 105 12.03 12.69 14.47
C ASP A 105 12.25 11.52 15.44
N LYS A 106 13.29 11.60 16.25
CA LYS A 106 13.64 10.56 17.24
C LYS A 106 12.55 10.32 18.32
N LYS A 107 11.56 11.23 18.43
CA LYS A 107 10.48 11.13 19.42
C LYS A 107 9.21 10.47 18.88
N ASN A 108 9.06 10.39 17.55
CA ASN A 108 7.80 9.99 16.91
C ASN A 108 8.01 8.87 15.90
N GLY A 109 8.12 7.62 16.36
CA GLY A 109 8.30 6.45 15.52
C GLY A 109 9.76 6.03 15.37
N ARG A 110 10.02 5.14 14.44
CA ARG A 110 11.36 4.61 14.20
C ARG A 110 12.19 5.63 13.42
N TYR A 111 13.31 6.06 14.01
CA TYR A 111 14.23 6.98 13.35
C TYR A 111 15.00 6.28 12.23
N GLY A 112 14.71 6.66 11.00
CA GLY A 112 15.36 6.12 9.80
C GLY A 112 15.00 4.66 9.48
N PHE A 113 15.37 4.22 8.29
CA PHE A 113 15.20 2.84 7.84
C PHE A 113 16.28 1.92 8.40
N LEU A 114 17.52 2.41 8.47
CA LEU A 114 18.66 1.70 9.04
C LEU A 114 18.89 2.19 10.47
N ASN A 115 19.04 1.24 11.39
CA ASN A 115 19.37 1.56 12.77
C ASN A 115 20.81 2.14 12.82
N GLU A 116 21.02 3.19 13.60
CA GLU A 116 22.35 3.81 13.84
C GLU A 116 23.02 4.53 12.64
N VAL A 117 22.31 4.77 11.57
CA VAL A 117 22.82 5.66 10.52
C VAL A 117 22.59 7.11 10.96
N HIS A 118 23.68 7.76 11.39
CA HIS A 118 23.68 9.18 11.70
C HIS A 118 23.83 9.99 10.42
N ASN A 119 23.08 11.08 10.33
CA ASN A 119 23.31 12.05 9.28
C ASN A 119 24.67 12.72 9.56
N PRO A 120 25.58 12.84 8.60
CA PRO A 120 26.90 13.46 8.85
C PRO A 120 26.83 14.95 9.23
N GLU A 121 25.63 15.54 9.23
CA GLU A 121 25.37 16.92 9.62
C GLU A 121 24.77 17.06 11.07
N ASP A 122 24.60 15.95 11.78
CA ASP A 122 24.24 15.92 13.22
C ASP A 122 25.55 15.72 14.09
#